data_c5c2ffc52ccf64580000008bd3810852
#
_entry.id   c5c2ffc52ccf64580000008bd3810852
#
_cell.length_a   1.000
_cell.length_b   1.000
_cell.length_c   1.000
_cell.angle_alpha   90.00
_cell.angle_beta   90.00
_cell.angle_gamma   90.00
#
_symmetry.space_group_name_H-M   'P 1'
#
loop_
_entity.id
_entity.type
_entity.pdbx_description
1 polymer ?
#
loop_
_entity_poly.entity_id
_entity_poly.type
_entity_poly.pdbx_seq_one_letter_code
_entity_poly.pdbx_strand_id
1 'polypeptide(L)'
;KEITSAFRVIDITQNKLSAFVAIQLDMLDLGPVFLDAYIRRCLLEALACGLEDGIVNGTGLNQPIGLIRDIHDGVSYSTTTGYPAKTKIAVTDFTPKTYGGLVAQLAQTERGNMRRVGKIVLLVNPVDYYNKIVPATTVMGSDGLYRADVLPVPTQIIQTTALKSGDAVLFLPDEYKLLAGGRRSGSIEYSDEYKFLEDMRYFKIKQHATGKCFDNTCALYLNIANLEELYVTVKQVEAPTV
;
A
#
# COMPACT_ATOMS: atom_id res chain seq x y z
N LYS A 1 -7.39 17.08 35.90
CA LYS A 1 -7.63 16.41 34.61
C LYS A 1 -6.72 15.18 34.61
N GLU A 2 -7.29 14.01 34.90
CA GLU A 2 -6.59 12.74 34.74
C GLU A 2 -6.39 12.49 33.24
N ILE A 3 -5.14 12.36 32.84
CA ILE A 3 -4.77 11.89 31.48
C ILE A 3 -4.88 10.38 31.53
N THR A 4 -6.04 9.85 31.25
CA THR A 4 -6.23 8.41 31.04
C THR A 4 -5.71 8.07 29.66
N SER A 5 -4.42 7.78 29.54
CA SER A 5 -3.84 7.21 28.34
C SER A 5 -4.26 5.74 28.28
N ALA A 6 -5.29 5.45 27.50
CA ALA A 6 -5.65 4.07 27.20
C ALA A 6 -4.57 3.46 26.29
N PHE A 7 -3.58 2.81 26.88
CA PHE A 7 -2.66 1.96 26.14
C PHE A 7 -3.42 0.73 25.65
N ARG A 8 -3.71 0.67 24.36
CA ARG A 8 -4.15 -0.58 23.73
C ARG A 8 -2.95 -1.49 23.58
N VAL A 9 -3.00 -2.65 24.22
CA VAL A 9 -2.02 -3.71 23.99
C VAL A 9 -2.23 -4.22 22.54
N ILE A 10 -1.21 -4.11 21.71
CA ILE A 10 -1.22 -4.66 20.36
C ILE A 10 -0.54 -6.01 20.43
N ASP A 11 -1.30 -7.08 20.19
CA ASP A 11 -0.75 -8.43 20.11
C ASP A 11 -0.14 -8.67 18.72
N ILE A 12 1.20 -8.78 18.69
CA ILE A 12 1.99 -8.99 17.47
C ILE A 12 2.09 -10.49 17.15
N THR A 13 1.83 -11.37 18.11
CA THR A 13 2.12 -12.80 17.99
C THR A 13 1.18 -13.54 17.03
N GLN A 14 -0.01 -13.01 16.77
CA GLN A 14 -1.02 -13.66 15.95
C GLN A 14 -0.76 -13.52 14.45
N ASN A 15 -0.06 -12.47 14.01
CA ASN A 15 0.15 -12.17 12.60
C ASN A 15 1.51 -12.68 12.13
N LYS A 16 1.53 -13.89 11.57
CA LYS A 16 2.74 -14.54 11.07
C LYS A 16 2.73 -14.61 9.57
N LEU A 17 3.70 -13.98 8.93
CA LEU A 17 4.02 -14.15 7.52
C LEU A 17 5.13 -15.19 7.37
N SER A 18 4.98 -16.14 6.46
CA SER A 18 6.01 -17.11 6.14
C SER A 18 6.08 -17.32 4.64
N ALA A 19 7.31 -17.34 4.12
CA ALA A 19 7.62 -17.73 2.74
C ALA A 19 8.50 -18.95 2.75
N PHE A 20 8.41 -19.77 1.71
CA PHE A 20 9.25 -20.98 1.55
C PHE A 20 9.69 -21.12 0.10
N VAL A 21 10.85 -21.75 -0.06
CA VAL A 21 11.43 -22.15 -1.36
C VAL A 21 11.89 -23.58 -1.24
N ALA A 22 11.59 -24.42 -2.24
CA ALA A 22 12.06 -25.78 -2.37
C ALA A 22 13.17 -25.85 -3.41
N ILE A 23 14.26 -26.55 -3.11
CA ILE A 23 15.41 -26.70 -3.99
C ILE A 23 15.84 -28.16 -3.98
N GLN A 24 16.18 -28.70 -5.15
CA GLN A 24 16.75 -30.03 -5.28
C GLN A 24 18.15 -30.08 -4.66
N LEU A 25 18.45 -31.11 -3.91
CA LEU A 25 19.74 -31.30 -3.23
C LEU A 25 20.92 -31.31 -4.20
N ASP A 26 20.74 -31.89 -5.41
CA ASP A 26 21.74 -31.86 -6.47
C ASP A 26 22.21 -30.44 -6.86
N MET A 27 21.34 -29.45 -6.75
CA MET A 27 21.71 -28.05 -7.03
C MET A 27 22.62 -27.46 -5.95
N LEU A 28 22.60 -28.00 -4.74
CA LEU A 28 23.46 -27.56 -3.64
C LEU A 28 24.94 -27.97 -3.87
N ASP A 29 25.15 -29.06 -4.59
CA ASP A 29 26.49 -29.56 -4.91
C ASP A 29 27.21 -28.74 -5.98
N LEU A 30 26.45 -27.99 -6.81
CA LEU A 30 26.98 -27.17 -7.92
C LEU A 30 27.58 -25.82 -7.52
N GLY A 31 27.34 -25.33 -6.30
CA GLY A 31 27.90 -24.06 -5.85
C GLY A 31 27.20 -23.44 -4.64
N PRO A 32 27.61 -23.82 -3.42
CA PRO A 32 26.86 -23.49 -2.20
C PRO A 32 26.75 -21.99 -1.91
N VAL A 33 27.74 -21.19 -2.28
CA VAL A 33 27.75 -19.74 -1.96
C VAL A 33 26.78 -18.94 -2.83
N PHE A 34 26.71 -19.22 -4.12
CA PHE A 34 25.79 -18.57 -5.04
C PHE A 34 24.34 -18.92 -4.69
N LEU A 35 24.10 -20.17 -4.38
CA LEU A 35 22.76 -20.69 -4.09
C LEU A 35 22.21 -20.12 -2.78
N ASP A 36 23.03 -19.97 -1.72
CA ASP A 36 22.61 -19.35 -0.46
C ASP A 36 22.16 -17.89 -0.69
N ALA A 37 22.94 -17.12 -1.46
CA ALA A 37 22.60 -15.74 -1.80
C ALA A 37 21.30 -15.64 -2.61
N TYR A 38 21.12 -16.54 -3.56
CA TYR A 38 19.89 -16.61 -4.38
C TYR A 38 18.66 -16.96 -3.54
N ILE A 39 18.75 -17.99 -2.69
CA ILE A 39 17.66 -18.40 -1.79
C ILE A 39 17.25 -17.25 -0.86
N ARG A 40 18.23 -16.58 -0.25
CA ARG A 40 17.97 -15.43 0.63
C ARG A 40 17.24 -14.33 -0.10
N ARG A 41 17.66 -14.00 -1.32
CA ARG A 41 17.03 -12.98 -2.14
C ARG A 41 15.58 -13.34 -2.47
N CYS A 42 15.32 -14.55 -2.94
CA CYS A 42 13.96 -15.02 -3.25
C CYS A 42 13.04 -15.00 -2.03
N LEU A 43 13.53 -15.46 -0.87
CA LEU A 43 12.74 -15.47 0.37
C LEU A 43 12.44 -14.05 0.87
N LEU A 44 13.41 -13.13 0.79
CA LEU A 44 13.21 -11.74 1.19
C LEU A 44 12.25 -11.01 0.25
N GLU A 45 12.35 -11.27 -1.06
CA GLU A 45 11.42 -10.71 -2.05
C GLU A 45 9.98 -11.22 -1.83
N ALA A 46 9.80 -12.53 -1.63
CA ALA A 46 8.50 -13.10 -1.30
C ALA A 46 7.92 -12.55 0.01
N LEU A 47 8.78 -12.32 1.02
CA LEU A 47 8.37 -11.71 2.28
C LEU A 47 7.95 -10.24 2.08
N ALA A 48 8.70 -9.48 1.28
CA ALA A 48 8.39 -8.09 0.97
C ALA A 48 7.05 -7.97 0.23
N CYS A 49 6.82 -8.78 -0.80
CA CYS A 49 5.54 -8.84 -1.52
C CYS A 49 4.37 -9.22 -0.60
N GLY A 50 4.57 -10.19 0.29
CA GLY A 50 3.53 -10.58 1.26
C GLY A 50 3.23 -9.50 2.30
N LEU A 51 4.23 -8.73 2.73
CA LEU A 51 4.03 -7.56 3.60
C LEU A 51 3.32 -6.43 2.87
N GLU A 52 3.69 -6.17 1.63
CA GLU A 52 3.04 -5.16 0.79
C GLU A 52 1.56 -5.48 0.61
N ASP A 53 1.23 -6.73 0.25
CA ASP A 53 -0.17 -7.17 0.16
C ASP A 53 -0.90 -7.04 1.50
N GLY A 54 -0.27 -7.42 2.61
CA GLY A 54 -0.83 -7.27 3.96
C GLY A 54 -1.09 -5.81 4.36
N ILE A 55 -0.21 -4.87 3.96
CA ILE A 55 -0.37 -3.43 4.22
C ILE A 55 -1.51 -2.84 3.37
N VAL A 56 -1.67 -3.29 2.14
CA VAL A 56 -2.70 -2.77 1.23
C VAL A 56 -4.04 -3.46 1.45
N ASN A 57 -4.08 -4.79 1.40
CA ASN A 57 -5.30 -5.60 1.32
C ASN A 57 -5.65 -6.35 2.61
N GLY A 58 -4.75 -6.39 3.58
CA GLY A 58 -4.90 -7.22 4.78
C GLY A 58 -6.24 -7.02 5.49
N THR A 59 -6.89 -8.09 5.90
CA THR A 59 -8.22 -8.06 6.54
C THR A 59 -8.19 -7.86 8.05
N GLY A 60 -7.00 -7.91 8.67
CA GLY A 60 -6.86 -7.90 10.13
C GLY A 60 -7.09 -9.27 10.79
N LEU A 61 -7.40 -10.31 10.02
CA LEU A 61 -7.52 -11.68 10.51
C LEU A 61 -6.20 -12.42 10.26
N ASN A 62 -5.39 -12.61 11.30
CA ASN A 62 -4.04 -13.19 11.23
C ASN A 62 -3.07 -12.46 10.26
N GLN A 63 -3.36 -11.22 9.94
CA GLN A 63 -2.59 -10.35 9.05
C GLN A 63 -2.79 -8.88 9.43
N PRO A 64 -1.93 -7.95 8.98
CA PRO A 64 -2.13 -6.53 9.22
C PRO A 64 -3.50 -6.04 8.74
N ILE A 65 -3.98 -4.94 9.30
CA ILE A 65 -5.18 -4.28 8.78
C ILE A 65 -4.76 -3.37 7.63
N GLY A 66 -5.24 -3.68 6.42
CA GLY A 66 -4.86 -3.00 5.20
C GLY A 66 -5.44 -1.58 5.08
N LEU A 67 -4.81 -0.78 4.22
CA LEU A 67 -5.20 0.59 3.93
C LEU A 67 -6.62 0.71 3.34
N ILE A 68 -7.05 -0.33 2.59
CA ILE A 68 -8.38 -0.37 1.98
C ILE A 68 -9.49 -0.79 2.97
N ARG A 69 -9.13 -1.13 4.22
CA ARG A 69 -10.12 -1.63 5.20
C ARG A 69 -10.76 -0.50 5.98
N ASP A 70 -12.06 -0.70 6.22
CA ASP A 70 -12.86 0.22 7.00
C ASP A 70 -12.75 -0.13 8.49
N ILE A 71 -12.23 0.81 9.26
CA ILE A 71 -11.97 0.66 10.70
C ILE A 71 -12.69 1.73 11.52
N HIS A 72 -13.72 2.39 10.96
CA HIS A 72 -14.43 3.44 11.66
C HIS A 72 -15.12 2.92 12.95
N ASP A 73 -15.38 3.80 13.89
CA ASP A 73 -16.06 3.43 15.14
C ASP A 73 -17.47 2.89 14.81
N GLY A 74 -17.73 1.62 15.20
CA GLY A 74 -19.01 0.94 14.92
C GLY A 74 -18.98 -0.08 13.78
N VAL A 75 -17.87 -0.20 13.04
CA VAL A 75 -17.71 -1.29 12.06
C VAL A 75 -17.68 -2.65 12.76
N SER A 76 -18.48 -3.58 12.26
CA SER A 76 -18.48 -4.96 12.73
C SER A 76 -17.29 -5.73 12.21
N TYR A 77 -16.38 -6.11 13.11
CA TYR A 77 -15.33 -7.06 12.81
C TYR A 77 -15.92 -8.48 12.70
N SER A 78 -15.70 -9.14 11.57
CA SER A 78 -16.09 -10.54 11.39
C SER A 78 -14.93 -11.47 11.76
N THR A 79 -15.18 -12.44 12.61
CA THR A 79 -14.18 -13.47 12.97
C THR A 79 -13.82 -14.39 11.80
N THR A 80 -14.60 -14.36 10.72
CA THR A 80 -14.38 -15.19 9.52
C THR A 80 -13.73 -14.40 8.38
N THR A 81 -14.10 -13.12 8.19
CA THR A 81 -13.66 -12.32 7.03
C THR A 81 -12.83 -11.10 7.41
N GLY A 82 -12.71 -10.78 8.71
CA GLY A 82 -12.01 -9.60 9.20
C GLY A 82 -12.79 -8.29 8.98
N TYR A 83 -12.08 -7.19 8.78
CA TYR A 83 -12.68 -5.88 8.48
C TYR A 83 -13.18 -5.77 7.03
N PRO A 84 -14.33 -5.16 6.78
CA PRO A 84 -14.83 -4.91 5.43
C PRO A 84 -13.94 -3.92 4.68
N ALA A 85 -14.06 -3.89 3.35
CA ALA A 85 -13.39 -2.88 2.54
C ALA A 85 -14.13 -1.53 2.63
N LYS A 86 -13.38 -0.43 2.54
CA LYS A 86 -13.94 0.92 2.40
C LYS A 86 -14.74 1.04 1.12
N THR A 87 -15.73 1.92 1.14
CA THR A 87 -16.42 2.35 -0.08
C THR A 87 -15.44 3.08 -0.99
N LYS A 88 -15.43 2.71 -2.27
CA LYS A 88 -14.58 3.36 -3.27
C LYS A 88 -15.12 4.74 -3.62
N ILE A 89 -14.26 5.73 -3.63
CA ILE A 89 -14.55 7.08 -4.10
C ILE A 89 -14.24 7.11 -5.60
N ALA A 90 -15.23 7.38 -6.44
CA ALA A 90 -15.01 7.54 -7.88
C ALA A 90 -14.27 8.85 -8.16
N VAL A 91 -13.18 8.76 -8.91
CA VAL A 91 -12.36 9.92 -9.32
C VAL A 91 -12.31 9.94 -10.82
N THR A 92 -12.76 11.05 -11.42
CA THR A 92 -12.78 11.26 -12.86
C THR A 92 -11.69 12.19 -13.35
N ASP A 93 -11.17 13.04 -12.47
CA ASP A 93 -10.13 14.04 -12.81
C ASP A 93 -9.23 14.33 -11.60
N PHE A 94 -8.04 14.85 -11.87
CA PHE A 94 -7.12 15.36 -10.87
C PHE A 94 -7.01 16.91 -10.91
N THR A 95 -8.12 17.58 -11.19
CA THR A 95 -8.17 19.05 -11.07
C THR A 95 -7.86 19.51 -9.65
N PRO A 96 -7.35 20.73 -9.46
CA PRO A 96 -7.07 21.28 -8.13
C PRO A 96 -8.27 21.23 -7.18
N LYS A 97 -9.49 21.32 -7.70
CA LYS A 97 -10.73 21.25 -6.91
C LYS A 97 -11.00 19.82 -6.43
N THR A 98 -10.99 18.86 -7.34
CA THR A 98 -11.28 17.45 -7.03
C THR A 98 -10.19 16.86 -6.14
N TYR A 99 -8.93 17.06 -6.52
CA TYR A 99 -7.80 16.56 -5.74
C TYR A 99 -7.70 17.24 -4.36
N GLY A 100 -7.90 18.55 -4.31
CA GLY A 100 -7.96 19.30 -3.03
C GLY A 100 -9.07 18.79 -2.12
N GLY A 101 -10.22 18.40 -2.68
CA GLY A 101 -11.33 17.77 -1.93
C GLY A 101 -10.95 16.41 -1.32
N LEU A 102 -10.18 15.58 -2.03
CA LEU A 102 -9.64 14.33 -1.49
C LEU A 102 -8.66 14.59 -0.34
N VAL A 103 -7.74 15.54 -0.53
CA VAL A 103 -6.77 15.90 0.51
C VAL A 103 -7.46 16.52 1.74
N ALA A 104 -8.53 17.26 1.54
CA ALA A 104 -9.33 17.82 2.64
C ALA A 104 -9.98 16.71 3.49
N GLN A 105 -10.43 15.62 2.88
CA GLN A 105 -10.92 14.44 3.62
C GLN A 105 -9.81 13.79 4.46
N LEU A 106 -8.59 13.71 3.93
CA LEU A 106 -7.42 13.23 4.69
C LEU A 106 -7.05 14.17 5.84
N ALA A 107 -7.33 15.47 5.73
CA ALA A 107 -7.03 16.45 6.77
C ALA A 107 -8.00 16.39 7.96
N GLN A 108 -9.12 15.70 7.84
CA GLN A 108 -10.10 15.54 8.91
C GLN A 108 -9.95 14.16 9.56
N THR A 109 -9.93 14.12 10.88
CA THR A 109 -10.00 12.85 11.63
C THR A 109 -11.46 12.43 11.77
N GLU A 110 -11.69 11.15 12.00
CA GLU A 110 -13.03 10.59 12.25
C GLU A 110 -13.78 11.29 13.40
N ARG A 111 -13.03 11.81 14.39
CA ARG A 111 -13.58 12.54 15.54
C ARG A 111 -13.82 14.02 15.28
N GLY A 112 -13.72 14.47 14.02
CA GLY A 112 -13.92 15.88 13.62
C GLY A 112 -12.75 16.83 13.94
N ASN A 113 -11.64 16.32 14.46
CA ASN A 113 -10.43 17.12 14.64
C ASN A 113 -9.71 17.29 13.30
N MET A 114 -9.03 18.42 13.14
CA MET A 114 -8.17 18.65 11.99
C MET A 114 -6.74 18.19 12.26
N ARG A 115 -6.09 17.62 11.24
CA ARG A 115 -4.67 17.28 11.25
C ARG A 115 -3.95 17.97 10.11
N ARG A 116 -2.67 18.26 10.34
CA ARG A 116 -1.81 18.79 9.27
C ARG A 116 -1.43 17.64 8.33
N VAL A 117 -1.70 17.83 7.05
CA VAL A 117 -1.27 16.89 6.01
C VAL A 117 0.19 17.22 5.65
N GLY A 118 1.09 16.32 5.94
CA GLY A 118 2.52 16.46 5.66
C GLY A 118 2.89 15.81 4.34
N LYS A 119 3.01 14.49 4.36
CA LYS A 119 3.40 13.67 3.20
C LYS A 119 2.19 12.87 2.72
N ILE A 120 1.95 12.90 1.42
CA ILE A 120 0.87 12.15 0.78
C ILE A 120 1.49 11.12 -0.16
N VAL A 121 0.94 9.91 -0.16
CA VAL A 121 1.32 8.84 -1.07
C VAL A 121 0.09 8.35 -1.82
N LEU A 122 0.24 8.21 -3.13
CA LEU A 122 -0.75 7.60 -4.02
C LEU A 122 -0.21 6.23 -4.47
N LEU A 123 -0.89 5.15 -4.07
CA LEU A 123 -0.60 3.79 -4.53
C LEU A 123 -1.46 3.48 -5.74
N VAL A 124 -0.84 2.94 -6.78
CA VAL A 124 -1.52 2.59 -8.03
C VAL A 124 -0.94 1.30 -8.62
N ASN A 125 -1.76 0.60 -9.42
CA ASN A 125 -1.27 -0.53 -10.20
C ASN A 125 -0.30 -0.05 -11.30
N PRO A 126 0.82 -0.76 -11.59
CA PRO A 126 1.77 -0.35 -12.61
C PRO A 126 1.17 -0.12 -14.00
N VAL A 127 0.20 -0.94 -14.41
CA VAL A 127 -0.49 -0.78 -15.70
C VAL A 127 -1.34 0.49 -15.73
N ASP A 128 -2.09 0.74 -14.65
CA ASP A 128 -2.92 1.95 -14.54
C ASP A 128 -2.08 3.22 -14.39
N TYR A 129 -0.89 3.12 -13.82
CA TYR A 129 0.03 4.25 -13.75
C TYR A 129 0.32 4.81 -15.15
N TYR A 130 0.73 3.95 -16.07
CA TYR A 130 1.06 4.40 -17.44
C TYR A 130 -0.18 4.74 -18.26
N ASN A 131 -1.28 4.02 -18.11
CA ASN A 131 -2.47 4.19 -18.93
C ASN A 131 -3.39 5.31 -18.46
N LYS A 132 -3.39 5.65 -17.15
CA LYS A 132 -4.35 6.59 -16.57
C LYS A 132 -3.69 7.74 -15.81
N ILE A 133 -2.72 7.42 -14.92
CA ILE A 133 -2.10 8.45 -14.08
C ILE A 133 -1.21 9.36 -14.90
N VAL A 134 -0.33 8.80 -15.73
CA VAL A 134 0.55 9.61 -16.60
C VAL A 134 -0.23 10.55 -17.49
N PRO A 135 -1.27 10.13 -18.25
CA PRO A 135 -2.08 11.06 -19.04
C PRO A 135 -2.80 12.13 -18.18
N ALA A 136 -3.28 11.76 -16.99
CA ALA A 136 -4.00 12.67 -16.10
C ALA A 136 -3.11 13.64 -15.32
N THR A 137 -1.78 13.41 -15.28
CA THR A 137 -0.83 14.22 -14.50
C THR A 137 0.29 14.83 -15.34
N THR A 138 0.35 14.56 -16.63
CA THR A 138 1.38 15.11 -17.50
C THR A 138 0.97 16.47 -18.04
N VAL A 139 1.82 17.46 -17.85
CA VAL A 139 1.64 18.82 -18.34
C VAL A 139 2.79 19.16 -19.29
N MET A 140 2.46 19.76 -20.43
CA MET A 140 3.46 20.35 -21.32
C MET A 140 3.85 21.73 -20.79
N GLY A 141 5.13 21.91 -20.48
CA GLY A 141 5.67 23.21 -20.05
C GLY A 141 5.74 24.20 -21.21
N SER A 142 5.93 25.48 -20.88
CA SER A 142 6.16 26.54 -21.88
C SER A 142 7.45 26.36 -22.69
N ASP A 143 8.34 25.49 -22.22
CA ASP A 143 9.59 25.07 -22.85
C ASP A 143 9.39 23.91 -23.86
N GLY A 144 8.14 23.44 -24.04
CA GLY A 144 7.80 22.31 -24.91
C GLY A 144 8.15 20.94 -24.35
N LEU A 145 8.60 20.86 -23.10
CA LEU A 145 8.93 19.59 -22.43
C LEU A 145 7.74 19.05 -21.64
N TYR A 146 7.51 17.75 -21.70
CA TYR A 146 6.51 17.09 -20.87
C TYR A 146 7.05 16.87 -19.46
N ARG A 147 6.24 17.22 -18.48
CA ARG A 147 6.48 16.98 -17.04
C ARG A 147 5.41 16.03 -16.53
N ALA A 148 5.82 14.82 -16.18
CA ALA A 148 4.95 13.81 -15.60
C ALA A 148 4.79 14.02 -14.08
N ASP A 149 3.78 13.38 -13.49
CA ASP A 149 3.49 13.35 -12.05
C ASP A 149 3.25 14.75 -11.43
N VAL A 150 2.73 15.69 -12.24
CA VAL A 150 2.36 17.03 -11.77
C VAL A 150 0.98 16.97 -11.14
N LEU A 151 0.92 16.93 -9.81
CA LEU A 151 -0.31 16.98 -9.02
C LEU A 151 -0.48 18.33 -8.32
N PRO A 152 -1.73 18.77 -8.05
CA PRO A 152 -2.00 20.06 -7.40
C PRO A 152 -1.39 20.19 -6.01
N VAL A 153 -1.19 19.06 -5.31
CA VAL A 153 -0.52 18.97 -4.01
C VAL A 153 0.64 17.98 -4.13
N PRO A 154 1.82 18.27 -3.55
CA PRO A 154 2.97 17.37 -3.60
C PRO A 154 2.61 15.97 -3.09
N THR A 155 2.58 15.01 -3.98
CA THR A 155 2.19 13.63 -3.72
C THR A 155 3.23 12.70 -4.30
N GLN A 156 3.68 11.72 -3.53
CA GLN A 156 4.55 10.67 -4.02
C GLN A 156 3.71 9.55 -4.63
N ILE A 157 3.92 9.25 -5.91
CA ILE A 157 3.26 8.11 -6.56
C ILE A 157 4.14 6.87 -6.40
N ILE A 158 3.53 5.78 -5.94
CA ILE A 158 4.21 4.48 -5.77
C ILE A 158 3.40 3.43 -6.51
N GLN A 159 4.08 2.68 -7.36
CA GLN A 159 3.49 1.56 -8.09
C GLN A 159 3.52 0.31 -7.22
N THR A 160 2.39 -0.39 -7.12
CA THR A 160 2.24 -1.63 -6.36
C THR A 160 1.43 -2.66 -7.13
N THR A 161 1.87 -3.92 -7.06
CA THR A 161 1.14 -5.05 -7.64
C THR A 161 0.01 -5.55 -6.75
N ALA A 162 -0.06 -5.08 -5.50
CA ALA A 162 -1.11 -5.46 -4.54
C ALA A 162 -2.49 -4.88 -4.88
N LEU A 163 -2.56 -3.81 -5.70
CA LEU A 163 -3.83 -3.22 -6.14
C LEU A 163 -4.31 -3.80 -7.46
N LYS A 164 -5.62 -3.98 -7.57
CA LYS A 164 -6.29 -4.37 -8.82
C LYS A 164 -6.33 -3.18 -9.79
N SER A 165 -6.40 -3.49 -11.09
CA SER A 165 -6.61 -2.46 -12.10
C SER A 165 -7.91 -1.70 -11.86
N GLY A 166 -7.88 -0.38 -12.00
CA GLY A 166 -8.98 0.53 -11.70
C GLY A 166 -9.01 1.04 -10.26
N ASP A 167 -8.18 0.51 -9.38
CA ASP A 167 -8.13 0.87 -7.96
C ASP A 167 -6.87 1.68 -7.63
N ALA A 168 -7.02 2.65 -6.74
CA ALA A 168 -5.92 3.40 -6.17
C ALA A 168 -6.15 3.68 -4.69
N VAL A 169 -5.09 3.96 -3.95
CA VAL A 169 -5.17 4.32 -2.53
C VAL A 169 -4.38 5.60 -2.30
N LEU A 170 -5.05 6.63 -1.79
CA LEU A 170 -4.42 7.88 -1.36
C LEU A 170 -4.31 7.86 0.16
N PHE A 171 -3.11 7.96 0.72
CA PHE A 171 -2.94 7.83 2.16
C PHE A 171 -1.81 8.67 2.73
N LEU A 172 -1.83 8.81 4.06
CA LEU A 172 -0.79 9.47 4.85
C LEU A 172 0.13 8.40 5.46
N PRO A 173 1.38 8.25 5.00
CA PRO A 173 2.28 7.19 5.50
C PRO A 173 2.61 7.35 6.99
N ASP A 174 2.63 8.57 7.51
CA ASP A 174 2.92 8.84 8.91
C ASP A 174 1.83 8.32 9.87
N GLU A 175 0.62 8.13 9.36
CA GLU A 175 -0.55 7.64 10.11
C GLU A 175 -0.73 6.11 10.06
N TYR A 176 0.02 5.40 9.21
CA TYR A 176 0.05 3.95 9.21
C TYR A 176 1.20 3.44 10.07
N LYS A 177 0.90 2.67 11.10
CA LYS A 177 1.91 2.12 12.01
C LYS A 177 2.05 0.62 11.76
N LEU A 178 3.25 0.23 11.31
CA LEU A 178 3.65 -1.16 11.14
C LEU A 178 4.60 -1.55 12.29
N LEU A 179 4.23 -2.58 13.03
CA LEU A 179 5.06 -3.19 14.06
C LEU A 179 5.53 -4.55 13.55
N ALA A 180 6.83 -4.71 13.40
CA ALA A 180 7.46 -5.98 13.03
C ALA A 180 8.18 -6.57 14.26
N GLY A 181 7.80 -7.78 14.63
CA GLY A 181 8.41 -8.54 15.70
C GLY A 181 9.49 -9.49 15.18
N GLY A 182 10.56 -9.72 15.96
CA GLY A 182 11.67 -10.60 15.62
C GLY A 182 12.86 -9.89 14.98
N ARG A 183 13.78 -10.66 14.39
CA ARG A 183 14.93 -10.11 13.66
C ARG A 183 14.44 -9.39 12.40
N ARG A 184 15.04 -8.25 12.07
CA ARG A 184 14.69 -7.40 10.91
C ARG A 184 14.62 -8.14 9.56
N SER A 185 15.39 -9.22 9.39
CA SER A 185 15.47 -10.03 8.17
C SER A 185 14.75 -11.38 8.26
N GLY A 186 13.98 -11.60 9.34
CA GLY A 186 13.43 -12.92 9.61
C GLY A 186 14.52 -13.95 10.01
N SER A 187 14.11 -15.13 10.44
CA SER A 187 15.00 -16.28 10.61
C SER A 187 14.76 -17.27 9.47
N ILE A 188 15.83 -17.63 8.76
CA ILE A 188 15.77 -18.67 7.73
C ILE A 188 16.00 -20.02 8.42
N GLU A 189 15.04 -20.92 8.26
CA GLU A 189 15.07 -22.30 8.72
C GLU A 189 15.08 -23.20 7.49
N TYR A 190 15.72 -24.37 7.57
CA TYR A 190 15.66 -25.37 6.50
C TYR A 190 15.25 -26.74 7.06
N SER A 191 14.74 -27.60 6.19
CA SER A 191 14.35 -28.97 6.50
C SER A 191 14.62 -29.86 5.30
N ASP A 192 15.25 -31.01 5.55
CA ASP A 192 15.52 -32.06 4.56
C ASP A 192 14.54 -33.23 4.71
N GLU A 193 13.76 -33.27 5.80
CA GLU A 193 12.85 -34.37 6.10
C GLU A 193 11.53 -34.27 5.32
N TYR A 194 11.06 -33.07 5.01
CA TYR A 194 9.85 -32.87 4.25
C TYR A 194 10.11 -33.21 2.78
N LYS A 195 9.42 -34.21 2.23
CA LYS A 195 9.60 -34.75 0.88
C LYS A 195 11.00 -35.35 0.64
N PHE A 196 11.47 -36.12 1.59
CA PHE A 196 12.73 -36.83 1.51
C PHE A 196 12.87 -37.72 0.24
N LEU A 197 11.79 -38.34 -0.22
CA LEU A 197 11.78 -39.17 -1.44
C LEU A 197 11.92 -38.38 -2.75
N GLU A 198 11.70 -37.07 -2.72
CA GLU A 198 11.83 -36.16 -3.87
C GLU A 198 13.20 -35.46 -3.89
N ASP A 199 14.09 -35.80 -2.95
CA ASP A 199 15.43 -35.21 -2.80
C ASP A 199 15.45 -33.69 -2.79
N MET A 200 14.54 -33.08 -1.98
CA MET A 200 14.33 -31.66 -1.89
C MET A 200 14.64 -31.11 -0.50
N ARG A 201 15.36 -29.98 -0.46
CA ARG A 201 15.52 -29.15 0.74
C ARG A 201 14.57 -27.96 0.71
N TYR A 202 13.83 -27.76 1.81
CA TYR A 202 12.91 -26.65 1.98
C TYR A 202 13.53 -25.59 2.87
N PHE A 203 13.61 -24.37 2.35
CA PHE A 203 13.98 -23.18 3.12
C PHE A 203 12.74 -22.37 3.44
N LYS A 204 12.63 -21.90 4.67
CA LYS A 204 11.51 -21.13 5.16
C LYS A 204 11.99 -19.91 5.93
N ILE A 205 11.37 -18.75 5.66
CA ILE A 205 11.51 -17.54 6.44
C ILE A 205 10.20 -17.22 7.15
N LYS A 206 10.27 -16.74 8.39
CA LYS A 206 9.12 -16.34 9.19
C LYS A 206 9.32 -14.92 9.71
N GLN A 207 8.28 -14.11 9.65
CA GLN A 207 8.25 -12.80 10.27
C GLN A 207 6.88 -12.56 10.89
N HIS A 208 6.87 -12.00 12.09
CA HIS A 208 5.65 -11.52 12.72
C HIS A 208 5.53 -10.03 12.43
N ALA A 209 4.39 -9.61 11.89
CA ALA A 209 4.11 -8.21 11.61
C ALA A 209 2.64 -7.91 11.84
N THR A 210 2.35 -6.80 12.51
CA THR A 210 1.00 -6.25 12.59
C THR A 210 1.04 -4.79 12.22
N GLY A 211 -0.04 -4.30 11.62
CA GLY A 211 -0.12 -2.92 11.18
C GLY A 211 -1.56 -2.47 11.09
N LYS A 212 -1.76 -1.19 11.31
CA LYS A 212 -3.05 -0.54 11.09
C LYS A 212 -2.88 0.96 10.92
N CYS A 213 -3.87 1.58 10.29
CA CYS A 213 -4.04 3.02 10.33
C CYS A 213 -4.36 3.49 11.76
N PHE A 214 -3.88 4.67 12.11
CA PHE A 214 -4.23 5.31 13.37
C PHE A 214 -5.69 5.72 13.41
N ASP A 215 -6.24 6.13 12.25
CA ASP A 215 -7.59 6.61 12.04
C ASP A 215 -8.13 6.11 10.70
N ASN A 216 -9.43 5.95 10.55
CA ASN A 216 -10.05 5.47 9.31
C ASN A 216 -9.85 6.43 8.15
N THR A 217 -9.84 7.75 8.41
CA THR A 217 -9.69 8.79 7.39
C THR A 217 -8.26 8.99 6.91
N CYS A 218 -7.26 8.26 7.43
CA CYS A 218 -5.86 8.38 7.00
C CYS A 218 -5.58 7.78 5.62
N ALA A 219 -6.49 6.98 5.09
CA ALA A 219 -6.41 6.38 3.77
C ALA A 219 -7.77 6.43 3.06
N LEU A 220 -7.77 6.82 1.80
CA LEU A 220 -8.94 6.84 0.92
C LEU A 220 -8.78 5.76 -0.15
N TYR A 221 -9.84 4.98 -0.36
CA TYR A 221 -9.89 3.98 -1.41
C TYR A 221 -10.57 4.58 -2.65
N LEU A 222 -9.83 4.69 -3.75
CA LEU A 222 -10.25 5.39 -4.96
C LEU A 222 -10.55 4.41 -6.08
N ASN A 223 -11.54 4.73 -6.89
CA ASN A 223 -11.80 4.10 -8.17
C ASN A 223 -11.37 5.07 -9.28
N ILE A 224 -10.31 4.71 -10.00
CA ILE A 224 -9.72 5.48 -11.10
C ILE A 224 -10.00 4.86 -12.47
N ALA A 225 -11.01 3.97 -12.57
CA ALA A 225 -11.32 3.29 -13.83
C ALA A 225 -11.65 4.29 -14.95
N ASN A 226 -12.34 5.38 -14.62
CA ASN A 226 -12.81 6.42 -15.54
C ASN A 226 -12.02 7.72 -15.37
N LEU A 227 -10.74 7.64 -15.02
CA LEU A 227 -9.88 8.82 -14.92
C LEU A 227 -9.64 9.40 -16.32
N GLU A 228 -9.94 10.69 -16.50
CA GLU A 228 -9.78 11.42 -17.75
C GLU A 228 -8.38 12.05 -17.83
N GLU A 229 -7.96 12.30 -19.06
CA GLU A 229 -6.71 13.03 -19.34
C GLU A 229 -6.82 14.49 -18.86
N LEU A 230 -5.68 15.09 -18.55
CA LEU A 230 -5.62 16.47 -18.14
C LEU A 230 -5.82 17.41 -19.33
N TYR A 231 -6.95 18.13 -19.37
CA TYR A 231 -7.21 19.17 -20.35
C TYR A 231 -6.95 20.56 -19.75
N VAL A 232 -6.12 21.35 -20.43
CA VAL A 232 -5.95 22.77 -20.09
C VAL A 232 -7.03 23.57 -20.79
N THR A 233 -8.08 23.95 -20.04
CA THR A 233 -9.12 24.83 -20.57
C THR A 233 -8.64 26.28 -20.53
N VAL A 234 -8.31 26.86 -21.69
CA VAL A 234 -8.00 28.28 -21.81
C VAL A 234 -9.33 29.04 -21.87
N LYS A 235 -9.70 29.76 -20.81
CA LYS A 235 -10.80 30.71 -20.88
C LYS A 235 -10.40 31.87 -21.81
N GLN A 236 -11.01 31.95 -22.98
CA GLN A 236 -10.96 33.19 -23.75
C GLN A 236 -11.72 34.26 -22.99
N VAL A 237 -11.03 35.31 -22.60
CA VAL A 237 -11.68 36.52 -22.11
C VAL A 237 -12.23 37.23 -23.33
N GLU A 238 -13.56 37.30 -23.45
CA GLU A 238 -14.19 38.17 -24.48
C GLU A 238 -13.67 39.58 -24.30
N ALA A 239 -13.17 40.16 -25.40
CA ALA A 239 -12.76 41.56 -25.38
C ALA A 239 -13.97 42.41 -25.05
N PRO A 240 -13.82 43.44 -24.20
CA PRO A 240 -14.93 44.37 -23.90
C PRO A 240 -15.39 44.99 -25.20
N THR A 241 -16.67 44.78 -25.51
CA THR A 241 -17.35 45.52 -26.60
C THR A 241 -17.34 46.98 -26.28
N VAL A 242 -16.67 47.81 -27.12
CA VAL A 242 -16.61 49.28 -27.06
C VAL A 242 -17.91 49.83 -27.55
#